data_04578a3e7e217ad6b2f822706ebe9cdc
#
_entry.id   04578a3e7e217ad6b2f822706ebe9cdc
#
_cell.length_a   1.000
_cell.length_b   1.000
_cell.length_c   1.000
_cell.angle_alpha   90.00
_cell.angle_beta   90.00
_cell.angle_gamma   90.00
#
_symmetry.space_group_name_H-M   'P 1'
#
loop_
_entity.id
_entity.type
_entity.pdbx_description
1 polymer ?
#
loop_
_entity_poly.entity_id
_entity_poly.type
_entity_poly.pdbx_seq_one_letter_code
_entity_poly.pdbx_strand_id
1 'polypeptide(L)'
;MSSIVKRSDRFTEADIDDEIVVMRLDNGEFFSLSGTSAQIWRLIDGCRDRTALVAALAAEFDADEGRIAADVDAFLVELEESGLLARD
;
A
#
# COMPACT_ATOMS: atom_id res chain seq x y z
N MET A 1 16.33 -9.34 3.88
CA MET A 1 15.54 -8.12 3.69
C MET A 1 14.09 -8.47 3.48
N SER A 2 13.21 -7.70 4.08
CA SER A 2 11.78 -8.01 4.06
C SER A 2 11.09 -7.32 2.92
N SER A 3 10.58 -8.09 1.97
CA SER A 3 9.69 -7.56 0.95
C SER A 3 8.29 -7.41 1.53
N ILE A 4 7.58 -6.38 1.10
CA ILE A 4 6.19 -6.16 1.48
C ILE A 4 5.31 -6.77 0.41
N VAL A 5 4.45 -7.70 0.81
CA VAL A 5 3.65 -8.50 -0.12
C VAL A 5 2.17 -8.34 0.19
N LYS A 6 1.35 -8.13 -0.84
CA LYS A 6 -0.10 -8.13 -0.69
C LYS A 6 -0.59 -9.55 -0.48
N ARG A 7 -1.54 -9.71 0.41
CA ARG A 7 -2.19 -11.01 0.64
C ARG A 7 -3.35 -11.15 -0.34
N SER A 8 -3.02 -11.42 -1.59
CA SER A 8 -3.96 -11.42 -2.70
C SER A 8 -5.09 -12.45 -2.56
N ASP A 9 -4.91 -13.45 -1.71
CA ASP A 9 -5.93 -14.44 -1.40
C ASP A 9 -6.98 -13.93 -0.40
N ARG A 10 -6.77 -12.75 0.17
CA ARG A 10 -7.65 -12.19 1.22
C ARG A 10 -8.55 -11.07 0.72
N PHE A 11 -8.35 -10.61 -0.50
CA PHE A 11 -9.12 -9.48 -1.00
C PHE A 11 -9.30 -9.54 -2.52
N THR A 12 -10.24 -8.72 -3.00
CA THR A 12 -10.33 -8.39 -4.43
C THR A 12 -10.19 -6.88 -4.55
N GLU A 13 -9.74 -6.41 -5.70
CA GLU A 13 -9.59 -4.98 -5.92
C GLU A 13 -10.08 -4.57 -7.31
N ALA A 14 -10.51 -3.30 -7.41
CA ALA A 14 -10.91 -2.70 -8.67
C ALA A 14 -10.24 -1.32 -8.78
N ASP A 15 -9.69 -1.03 -9.94
CA ASP A 15 -9.07 0.26 -10.23
C ASP A 15 -10.09 1.07 -11.04
N ILE A 16 -10.62 2.12 -10.43
CA ILE A 16 -11.67 2.95 -11.04
C ILE A 16 -11.17 4.39 -11.10
N ASP A 17 -10.83 4.84 -12.30
CA ASP A 17 -10.22 6.15 -12.54
C ASP A 17 -8.93 6.28 -11.70
N ASP A 18 -8.87 7.25 -10.78
CA ASP A 18 -7.71 7.46 -9.92
C ASP A 18 -7.86 6.79 -8.55
N GLU A 19 -8.93 6.04 -8.36
CA GLU A 19 -9.20 5.38 -7.09
C GLU A 19 -9.03 3.87 -7.21
N ILE A 20 -8.65 3.25 -6.09
CA ILE A 20 -8.58 1.80 -5.97
C ILE A 20 -9.54 1.39 -4.86
N VAL A 21 -10.44 0.48 -5.16
CA VAL A 21 -11.34 -0.09 -4.16
C VAL A 21 -10.85 -1.50 -3.84
N VAL A 22 -10.58 -1.75 -2.58
CA VAL A 22 -10.11 -3.04 -2.09
C VAL A 22 -11.17 -3.61 -1.17
N MET A 23 -11.64 -4.82 -1.45
CA MET A 23 -12.66 -5.46 -0.61
C MET A 23 -12.11 -6.73 0.02
N ARG A 24 -12.26 -6.85 1.33
CA ARG A 24 -11.87 -8.07 2.05
C ARG A 24 -12.88 -9.17 1.77
N LEU A 25 -12.36 -10.36 1.51
CA LEU A 25 -13.22 -11.51 1.17
C LEU A 25 -13.85 -12.16 2.41
N ASP A 26 -13.24 -11.99 3.58
CA ASP A 26 -13.70 -12.64 4.81
C ASP A 26 -14.93 -11.95 5.44
N ASN A 27 -15.01 -10.63 5.38
CA ASN A 27 -16.09 -9.89 6.02
C ASN A 27 -16.81 -8.89 5.10
N GLY A 28 -16.39 -8.79 3.83
CA GLY A 28 -16.99 -7.86 2.88
C GLY A 28 -16.67 -6.40 3.11
N GLU A 29 -15.80 -6.09 4.07
CA GLU A 29 -15.37 -4.72 4.33
C GLU A 29 -14.54 -4.21 3.17
N PHE A 30 -14.75 -2.95 2.77
CA PHE A 30 -13.97 -2.40 1.67
C PHE A 30 -13.35 -1.07 2.03
N PHE A 31 -12.28 -0.75 1.31
CA PHE A 31 -11.49 0.47 1.48
C PHE A 31 -11.38 1.16 0.14
N SER A 32 -11.54 2.47 0.15
CA SER A 32 -11.34 3.27 -1.05
C SER A 32 -10.03 4.04 -0.89
N LEU A 33 -9.11 3.83 -1.83
CA LEU A 33 -7.79 4.43 -1.81
C LEU A 33 -7.67 5.45 -2.94
N SER A 34 -7.16 6.63 -2.61
CA SER A 34 -6.95 7.69 -3.61
C SER A 34 -5.70 8.49 -3.24
N GLY A 35 -5.20 9.29 -4.19
CA GLY A 35 -4.03 10.13 -3.96
C GLY A 35 -2.82 9.32 -3.55
N THR A 36 -2.16 9.73 -2.48
CA THR A 36 -0.94 9.10 -1.97
C THR A 36 -1.17 7.64 -1.60
N SER A 37 -2.30 7.33 -0.97
CA SER A 37 -2.62 5.96 -0.58
C SER A 37 -2.70 5.02 -1.78
N ALA A 38 -3.33 5.47 -2.86
CA ALA A 38 -3.42 4.69 -4.08
C ALA A 38 -2.03 4.47 -4.69
N GLN A 39 -1.18 5.49 -4.68
CA GLN A 39 0.18 5.36 -5.20
C GLN A 39 1.01 4.38 -4.39
N ILE A 40 0.91 4.43 -3.07
CA ILE A 40 1.60 3.47 -2.20
C ILE A 40 1.14 2.06 -2.51
N TRP A 41 -0.16 1.86 -2.62
CA TRP A 41 -0.74 0.55 -2.91
C TRP A 41 -0.22 -0.02 -4.23
N ARG A 42 -0.18 0.80 -5.28
CA ARG A 42 0.29 0.36 -6.60
C ARG A 42 1.76 -0.05 -6.61
N LEU A 43 2.57 0.56 -5.75
CA LEU A 43 4.00 0.26 -5.66
C LEU A 43 4.30 -0.98 -4.82
N ILE A 44 3.34 -1.50 -4.09
CA ILE A 44 3.50 -2.75 -3.34
C ILE A 44 3.34 -3.91 -4.31
N ASP A 45 4.46 -4.40 -4.82
CA ASP A 45 4.48 -5.42 -5.87
C ASP A 45 5.12 -6.76 -5.44
N GLY A 46 5.46 -6.88 -4.15
CA GLY A 46 6.11 -8.08 -3.64
C GLY A 46 7.62 -8.09 -3.78
N CYS A 47 8.18 -7.07 -4.42
CA CYS A 47 9.63 -6.98 -4.67
C CYS A 47 10.29 -5.83 -3.93
N ARG A 48 9.52 -4.91 -3.35
CA ARG A 48 10.05 -3.74 -2.64
C ARG A 48 9.90 -3.92 -1.14
N ASP A 49 10.94 -3.54 -0.42
CA ASP A 49 10.84 -3.37 1.02
C ASP A 49 10.40 -1.92 1.32
N ARG A 50 10.31 -1.59 2.61
CA ARG A 50 9.90 -0.24 3.04
C ARG A 50 10.82 0.84 2.47
N THR A 51 12.12 0.64 2.50
CA THR A 51 13.09 1.61 2.01
C THR A 51 12.91 1.88 0.52
N ALA A 52 12.77 0.84 -0.27
CA ALA A 52 12.56 0.97 -1.71
C ALA A 52 11.23 1.66 -2.03
N LEU A 53 10.21 1.37 -1.25
CA LEU A 53 8.88 1.98 -1.41
C LEU A 53 8.94 3.48 -1.14
N VAL A 54 9.57 3.88 -0.04
CA VAL A 54 9.74 5.30 0.30
C VAL A 54 10.55 6.03 -0.77
N ALA A 55 11.63 5.43 -1.24
CA ALA A 55 12.47 6.04 -2.27
C ALA A 55 11.71 6.25 -3.59
N ALA A 56 10.92 5.27 -3.99
CA ALA A 56 10.13 5.36 -5.22
C ALA A 56 9.08 6.48 -5.13
N LEU A 57 8.41 6.60 -3.99
CA LEU A 57 7.42 7.64 -3.76
C LEU A 57 8.05 9.03 -3.70
N ALA A 58 9.16 9.17 -3.00
CA ALA A 58 9.85 10.46 -2.89
C ALA A 58 10.30 10.97 -4.25
N ALA A 59 10.77 10.07 -5.11
CA ALA A 59 11.15 10.43 -6.47
C ALA A 59 9.96 10.88 -7.32
N GLU A 60 8.82 10.22 -7.15
CA GLU A 60 7.62 10.53 -7.92
C GLU A 60 6.98 11.85 -7.50
N PHE A 61 6.92 12.12 -6.20
CA PHE A 61 6.26 13.31 -5.69
C PHE A 61 7.20 14.50 -5.47
N ASP A 62 8.50 14.31 -5.65
CA ASP A 62 9.50 15.36 -5.39
C ASP A 62 9.30 15.98 -4.01
N ALA A 63 9.10 15.16 -3.01
CA ALA A 63 8.78 15.56 -1.67
C ALA A 63 9.85 15.11 -0.67
N ASP A 64 9.79 15.68 0.54
CA ASP A 64 10.70 15.31 1.62
C ASP A 64 10.55 13.84 1.98
N GLU A 65 11.65 13.10 1.93
CA GLU A 65 11.66 11.65 2.17
C GLU A 65 11.21 11.28 3.58
N GLY A 66 11.52 12.12 4.56
CA GLY A 66 11.09 11.89 5.94
C GLY A 66 9.57 11.94 6.08
N ARG A 67 8.94 12.87 5.40
CA ARG A 67 7.47 12.99 5.42
C ARG A 67 6.82 11.81 4.69
N ILE A 68 7.38 11.43 3.54
CA ILE A 68 6.90 10.28 2.78
C ILE A 68 7.03 9.00 3.63
N ALA A 69 8.15 8.84 4.33
CA ALA A 69 8.37 7.68 5.19
C ALA A 69 7.30 7.57 6.28
N ALA A 70 6.95 8.69 6.91
CA ALA A 70 5.91 8.71 7.93
C ALA A 70 4.55 8.30 7.37
N ASP A 71 4.19 8.81 6.20
CA ASP A 71 2.93 8.47 5.53
C ASP A 71 2.89 7.00 5.13
N VAL A 72 4.00 6.49 4.59
CA VAL A 72 4.11 5.07 4.22
C VAL A 72 3.95 4.18 5.44
N ASP A 73 4.64 4.50 6.54
CA ASP A 73 4.56 3.70 7.75
C ASP A 73 3.13 3.64 8.30
N ALA A 74 2.45 4.76 8.37
CA ALA A 74 1.07 4.82 8.86
C ALA A 74 0.15 3.94 7.99
N PHE A 75 0.29 4.04 6.69
CA PHE A 75 -0.53 3.28 5.76
C PHE A 75 -0.25 1.78 5.84
N LEU A 76 1.03 1.41 5.92
CA LEU A 76 1.41 0.00 6.01
C LEU A 76 0.87 -0.65 7.29
N VAL A 77 0.89 0.07 8.41
CA VAL A 77 0.33 -0.43 9.67
C VAL A 77 -1.17 -0.69 9.52
N GLU A 78 -1.90 0.23 8.91
CA GLU A 78 -3.33 0.04 8.66
C GLU A 78 -3.62 -1.18 7.81
N LEU A 79 -2.85 -1.38 6.74
CA LEU A 79 -3.03 -2.52 5.85
C LEU A 79 -2.68 -3.83 6.53
N GLU A 80 -1.64 -3.85 7.35
CA GLU A 80 -1.26 -5.05 8.11
C GLU A 80 -2.31 -5.42 9.14
N GLU A 81 -2.84 -4.44 9.86
CA GLU A 81 -3.91 -4.65 10.84
C GLU A 81 -5.18 -5.15 10.19
N SER A 82 -5.43 -4.75 8.94
CA SER A 82 -6.57 -5.22 8.17
C SER A 82 -6.36 -6.58 7.51
N GLY A 83 -5.16 -7.17 7.66
CA GLY A 83 -4.85 -8.46 7.09
C GLY A 83 -4.60 -8.47 5.58
N LEU A 84 -4.33 -7.30 4.99
CA LEU A 84 -4.14 -7.18 3.55
C LEU A 84 -2.68 -7.29 3.11
N LEU A 85 -1.74 -7.17 4.04
CA LEU A 85 -0.31 -7.24 3.76
C LEU A 85 0.39 -8.26 4.64
N ALA A 86 1.50 -8.79 4.12
CA ALA A 86 2.45 -9.58 4.87
C ALA A 86 3.85 -9.04 4.61
N ARG A 87 4.74 -9.21 5.57
CA ARG A 87 6.17 -8.93 5.40
C ARG A 87 6.94 -10.22 5.60
N ASP A 88 7.87 -10.46 4.70
CA ASP A 88 8.78 -11.59 4.83
C ASP A 88 9.82 -11.34 5.91
#